data_1f4b960b8ea5fc38096d3ecfa495c823
#
_entry.id   1f4b960b8ea5fc38096d3ecfa495c823
#
_cell.length_a   1.000
_cell.length_b   1.000
_cell.length_c   1.000
_cell.angle_alpha   90.00
_cell.angle_beta   90.00
_cell.angle_gamma   90.00
#
_symmetry.space_group_name_H-M   'P 1'
#
loop_
_entity.id
_entity.type
_entity.pdbx_description
1 polymer ?
#
loop_
_entity_poly.entity_id
_entity_poly.type
_entity_poly.pdbx_seq_one_letter_code
_entity_poly.pdbx_strand_id
1 'polypeptide(L)'
;LPGAVRQILVDYDKSMDQARSVRDKARLGVQALIGVWLVVGLATHMAAVGLIGLSVIVLATSMSGVIEEHALGKAFEEALPFTALLCVFFGVVAVIIEQGLFAPVIHWVLEFEGTTQLVMFYLANGVLSMVSDNVFVGSVYITEVSTALANGEITRDQFDLLAVAINTGTNLPSVATPNGQAAFLFLLTSAIAPLLRLSYGRMVFMALPYTVVLAIVGLLATYWGLADATQWLYDMHLIEHHTGVPGADNSGH
;
A
#
# COMPACT_ATOMS: atom_id res chain seq x y z
N LEU A 1 13.73 -15.50 18.15
CA LEU A 1 13.13 -16.66 18.84
C LEU A 1 14.25 -17.44 19.52
N PRO A 2 14.09 -17.90 20.78
CA PRO A 2 15.03 -18.80 21.44
C PRO A 2 15.28 -20.05 20.59
N GLY A 3 16.52 -20.54 20.54
CA GLY A 3 16.91 -21.63 19.64
C GLY A 3 16.04 -22.90 19.78
N ALA A 4 15.64 -23.23 21.01
CA ALA A 4 14.74 -24.35 21.28
C ALA A 4 13.36 -24.20 20.64
N VAL A 5 12.77 -22.99 20.68
CA VAL A 5 11.46 -22.71 20.06
C VAL A 5 11.56 -22.79 18.54
N ARG A 6 12.65 -22.28 17.96
CA ARG A 6 12.91 -22.39 16.53
C ARG A 6 13.01 -23.85 16.08
N GLN A 7 13.67 -24.69 16.89
CA GLN A 7 13.84 -26.09 16.56
C GLN A 7 12.52 -26.87 16.61
N ILE A 8 11.69 -26.59 17.62
CA ILE A 8 10.34 -27.18 17.71
C ILE A 8 9.48 -26.80 16.49
N LEU A 9 9.54 -25.54 16.06
CA LEU A 9 8.79 -25.09 14.89
C LEU A 9 9.27 -25.76 13.60
N VAL A 10 10.58 -25.89 13.42
CA VAL A 10 11.17 -26.59 12.26
C VAL A 10 10.82 -28.08 12.24
N ASP A 11 10.86 -28.73 13.40
CA ASP A 11 10.52 -30.16 13.51
C ASP A 11 9.02 -30.38 13.29
N TYR A 12 8.17 -29.48 13.79
CA TYR A 12 6.74 -29.48 13.51
C TYR A 12 6.44 -29.29 12.02
N ASP A 13 7.07 -28.33 11.37
CA ASP A 13 6.92 -28.08 9.93
C ASP A 13 7.33 -29.28 9.09
N LYS A 14 8.47 -29.91 9.42
CA LYS A 14 8.93 -31.14 8.77
C LYS A 14 7.94 -32.30 8.96
N SER A 15 7.40 -32.43 10.16
CA SER A 15 6.43 -33.52 10.45
C SER A 15 5.12 -33.28 9.67
N MET A 16 4.68 -32.05 9.55
CA MET A 16 3.52 -31.69 8.74
C MET A 16 3.76 -31.92 7.24
N ASP A 17 4.96 -31.59 6.73
CA ASP A 17 5.31 -31.85 5.34
C ASP A 17 5.33 -33.34 4.98
N GLN A 18 5.81 -34.19 5.90
CA GLN A 18 5.79 -35.65 5.72
C GLN A 18 4.37 -36.23 5.79
N ALA A 19 3.49 -35.62 6.56
CA ALA A 19 2.09 -36.04 6.72
C ALA A 19 1.19 -35.58 5.58
N ARG A 20 1.64 -34.64 4.72
CA ARG A 20 0.85 -34.11 3.61
C ARG A 20 0.52 -35.18 2.57
N SER A 21 -0.77 -35.34 2.31
CA SER A 21 -1.28 -36.19 1.24
C SER A 21 -0.98 -35.58 -0.14
N VAL A 22 -1.11 -36.38 -1.20
CA VAL A 22 -1.00 -35.88 -2.60
C VAL A 22 -2.01 -34.77 -2.86
N ARG A 23 -3.20 -34.86 -2.27
CA ARG A 23 -4.26 -33.85 -2.37
C ARG A 23 -3.84 -32.52 -1.72
N ASP A 24 -3.16 -32.56 -0.59
CA ASP A 24 -2.68 -31.35 0.11
C ASP A 24 -1.57 -30.65 -0.69
N LYS A 25 -0.69 -31.45 -1.32
CA LYS A 25 0.35 -30.91 -2.22
C LYS A 25 -0.25 -30.27 -3.47
N ALA A 26 -1.27 -30.90 -4.06
CA ALA A 26 -1.99 -30.34 -5.19
C ALA A 26 -2.68 -29.00 -4.81
N ARG A 27 -3.30 -28.94 -3.61
CA ARG A 27 -3.91 -27.73 -3.07
C ARG A 27 -2.89 -26.60 -2.90
N LEU A 28 -1.71 -26.91 -2.38
CA LEU A 28 -0.61 -25.93 -2.29
C LEU A 28 -0.16 -25.44 -3.67
N GLY A 29 -0.06 -26.33 -4.67
CA GLY A 29 0.24 -25.95 -6.04
C GLY A 29 -0.77 -24.97 -6.63
N VAL A 30 -2.06 -25.24 -6.40
CA VAL A 30 -3.15 -24.35 -6.80
C VAL A 30 -3.05 -22.98 -6.10
N GLN A 31 -2.81 -22.97 -4.80
CA GLN A 31 -2.63 -21.72 -4.05
C GLN A 31 -1.43 -20.90 -4.55
N ALA A 32 -0.32 -21.57 -4.90
CA ALA A 32 0.84 -20.92 -5.49
C ALA A 32 0.50 -20.30 -6.86
N LEU A 33 -0.25 -21.01 -7.72
CA LEU A 33 -0.71 -20.46 -9.00
C LEU A 33 -1.61 -19.25 -8.84
N ILE A 34 -2.53 -19.29 -7.87
CA ILE A 34 -3.39 -18.14 -7.55
C ILE A 34 -2.55 -16.96 -7.04
N GLY A 35 -1.51 -17.22 -6.23
CA GLY A 35 -0.56 -16.20 -5.82
C GLY A 35 0.20 -15.58 -7.00
N VAL A 36 0.65 -16.38 -7.95
CA VAL A 36 1.26 -15.89 -9.20
C VAL A 36 0.25 -15.06 -10.01
N TRP A 37 -0.99 -15.53 -10.14
CA TRP A 37 -2.07 -14.76 -10.78
C TRP A 37 -2.25 -13.38 -10.15
N LEU A 38 -2.29 -13.31 -8.82
CA LEU A 38 -2.40 -12.04 -8.09
C LEU A 38 -1.25 -11.09 -8.44
N VAL A 39 0.00 -11.59 -8.35
CA VAL A 39 1.19 -10.77 -8.62
C VAL A 39 1.22 -10.30 -10.08
N VAL A 40 0.99 -11.20 -11.03
CA VAL A 40 0.97 -10.85 -12.46
C VAL A 40 -0.17 -9.89 -12.77
N GLY A 41 -1.39 -10.17 -12.30
CA GLY A 41 -2.55 -9.32 -12.53
C GLY A 41 -2.36 -7.89 -12.03
N LEU A 42 -1.78 -7.73 -10.83
CA LEU A 42 -1.48 -6.41 -10.27
C LEU A 42 -0.33 -5.72 -11.03
N ALA A 43 0.75 -6.45 -11.35
CA ALA A 43 1.92 -5.89 -12.02
C ALA A 43 1.62 -5.44 -13.47
N THR A 44 0.73 -6.17 -14.17
CA THR A 44 0.37 -5.86 -15.56
C THR A 44 -0.87 -4.96 -15.68
N HIS A 45 -1.48 -4.55 -14.56
CA HIS A 45 -2.69 -3.71 -14.54
C HIS A 45 -3.83 -4.26 -15.42
N MET A 46 -3.98 -5.60 -15.49
CA MET A 46 -4.96 -6.26 -16.37
C MET A 46 -6.42 -5.89 -16.06
N ALA A 47 -6.71 -5.53 -14.82
CA ALA A 47 -8.02 -5.11 -14.37
C ALA A 47 -7.92 -4.24 -13.11
N ALA A 48 -9.03 -3.65 -12.71
CA ALA A 48 -9.10 -2.93 -11.44
C ALA A 48 -8.71 -3.85 -10.26
N VAL A 49 -7.95 -3.31 -9.31
CA VAL A 49 -7.38 -4.05 -8.16
C VAL A 49 -8.45 -4.86 -7.41
N GLY A 50 -9.65 -4.29 -7.23
CA GLY A 50 -10.79 -4.97 -6.61
C GLY A 50 -11.28 -6.21 -7.38
N LEU A 51 -11.27 -6.16 -8.71
CA LEU A 51 -11.64 -7.30 -9.56
C LEU A 51 -10.59 -8.41 -9.51
N ILE A 52 -9.31 -8.06 -9.50
CA ILE A 52 -8.22 -9.01 -9.32
C ILE A 52 -8.34 -9.67 -7.95
N GLY A 53 -8.54 -8.89 -6.88
CA GLY A 53 -8.75 -9.40 -5.53
C GLY A 53 -9.96 -10.32 -5.42
N LEU A 54 -11.09 -9.95 -6.02
CA LEU A 54 -12.30 -10.78 -6.06
C LEU A 54 -12.05 -12.10 -6.81
N SER A 55 -11.36 -12.06 -7.96
CA SER A 55 -10.99 -13.26 -8.70
C SER A 55 -10.13 -14.22 -7.87
N VAL A 56 -9.17 -13.69 -7.11
CA VAL A 56 -8.33 -14.46 -6.18
C VAL A 56 -9.16 -15.12 -5.09
N ILE A 57 -10.10 -14.38 -4.48
CA ILE A 57 -11.00 -14.93 -3.46
C ILE A 57 -11.83 -16.07 -4.04
N VAL A 58 -12.46 -15.86 -5.20
CA VAL A 58 -13.29 -16.87 -5.86
C VAL A 58 -12.48 -18.11 -6.23
N LEU A 59 -11.32 -17.95 -6.85
CA LEU A 59 -10.44 -19.06 -7.22
C LEU A 59 -9.92 -19.79 -5.98
N ALA A 60 -9.47 -19.09 -4.97
CA ALA A 60 -8.93 -19.69 -3.76
C ALA A 60 -9.99 -20.49 -2.99
N THR A 61 -11.19 -19.96 -2.82
CA THR A 61 -12.29 -20.64 -2.12
C THR A 61 -12.79 -21.84 -2.91
N SER A 62 -13.08 -21.67 -4.20
CA SER A 62 -13.60 -22.73 -5.07
C SER A 62 -12.63 -23.91 -5.21
N MET A 63 -11.37 -23.63 -5.53
CA MET A 63 -10.37 -24.68 -5.74
C MET A 63 -9.84 -25.31 -4.44
N SER A 64 -9.96 -24.59 -3.32
CA SER A 64 -9.64 -25.15 -2.00
C SER A 64 -10.81 -25.94 -1.39
N GLY A 65 -11.98 -25.94 -2.03
CA GLY A 65 -13.18 -26.62 -1.54
C GLY A 65 -13.83 -25.93 -0.32
N VAL A 66 -13.53 -24.64 -0.12
CA VAL A 66 -14.17 -23.82 0.93
C VAL A 66 -15.39 -23.15 0.31
N ILE A 67 -16.45 -23.92 0.14
CA ILE A 67 -17.73 -23.47 -0.48
C ILE A 67 -18.89 -23.46 0.50
N GLU A 68 -18.65 -23.88 1.74
CA GLU A 68 -19.68 -23.90 2.76
C GLU A 68 -20.05 -22.48 3.20
N GLU A 69 -21.34 -22.16 3.16
CA GLU A 69 -21.89 -20.86 3.55
C GLU A 69 -21.42 -20.41 4.94
N HIS A 70 -21.38 -21.33 5.90
CA HIS A 70 -20.94 -21.05 7.27
C HIS A 70 -19.48 -20.63 7.32
N ALA A 71 -18.59 -21.26 6.56
CA ALA A 71 -17.16 -20.94 6.54
C ALA A 71 -16.89 -19.57 5.89
N LEU A 72 -17.60 -19.29 4.79
CA LEU A 72 -17.55 -18.00 4.12
C LEU A 72 -18.14 -16.89 4.99
N GLY A 73 -19.31 -17.14 5.60
CA GLY A 73 -19.97 -16.18 6.50
C GLY A 73 -19.09 -15.78 7.66
N LYS A 74 -18.43 -16.75 8.30
CA LYS A 74 -17.49 -16.48 9.39
C LYS A 74 -16.31 -15.60 8.96
N ALA A 75 -15.73 -15.84 7.78
CA ALA A 75 -14.64 -15.02 7.24
C ALA A 75 -15.10 -13.57 6.97
N PHE A 76 -16.31 -13.39 6.46
CA PHE A 76 -16.92 -12.07 6.30
C PHE A 76 -17.16 -11.38 7.65
N GLU A 77 -17.69 -12.09 8.64
CA GLU A 77 -17.92 -11.57 9.99
C GLU A 77 -16.62 -11.09 10.64
N GLU A 78 -15.54 -11.84 10.47
CA GLU A 78 -14.20 -11.45 10.96
C GLU A 78 -13.64 -10.21 10.23
N ALA A 79 -13.98 -9.98 8.96
CA ALA A 79 -13.55 -8.82 8.19
C ALA A 79 -14.41 -7.56 8.42
N LEU A 80 -15.65 -7.71 8.88
CA LEU A 80 -16.62 -6.61 9.04
C LEU A 80 -16.12 -5.46 9.92
N PRO A 81 -15.49 -5.68 11.09
CA PRO A 81 -15.00 -4.58 11.93
C PRO A 81 -13.99 -3.69 11.21
N PHE A 82 -13.08 -4.31 10.46
CA PHE A 82 -12.08 -3.58 9.68
C PHE A 82 -12.73 -2.83 8.51
N THR A 83 -13.65 -3.44 7.79
CA THR A 83 -14.39 -2.83 6.69
C THR A 83 -15.23 -1.63 7.17
N ALA A 84 -15.91 -1.78 8.30
CA ALA A 84 -16.67 -0.69 8.93
C ALA A 84 -15.77 0.48 9.33
N LEU A 85 -14.60 0.19 9.91
CA LEU A 85 -13.60 1.21 10.23
C LEU A 85 -13.16 1.97 8.99
N LEU A 86 -12.86 1.27 7.88
CA LEU A 86 -12.48 1.90 6.61
C LEU A 86 -13.61 2.78 6.04
N CYS A 87 -14.86 2.33 6.09
CA CYS A 87 -16.01 3.12 5.62
C CYS A 87 -16.15 4.43 6.40
N VAL A 88 -16.07 4.39 7.73
CA VAL A 88 -16.11 5.59 8.57
C VAL A 88 -14.91 6.49 8.28
N PHE A 89 -13.74 5.90 8.15
CA PHE A 89 -12.51 6.62 7.83
C PHE A 89 -12.63 7.36 6.50
N PHE A 90 -13.05 6.70 5.41
CA PHE A 90 -13.25 7.36 4.12
C PHE A 90 -14.34 8.45 4.17
N GLY A 91 -15.35 8.30 5.01
CA GLY A 91 -16.33 9.36 5.25
C GLY A 91 -15.68 10.61 5.87
N VAL A 92 -14.81 10.43 6.87
CA VAL A 92 -14.05 11.53 7.48
C VAL A 92 -13.10 12.16 6.46
N VAL A 93 -12.43 11.35 5.66
CA VAL A 93 -11.54 11.80 4.58
C VAL A 93 -12.27 12.67 3.57
N ALA A 94 -13.46 12.24 3.12
CA ALA A 94 -14.26 13.02 2.19
C ALA A 94 -14.58 14.44 2.73
N VAL A 95 -14.89 14.55 4.03
CA VAL A 95 -15.10 15.84 4.69
C VAL A 95 -13.81 16.67 4.71
N ILE A 96 -12.67 16.07 4.99
CA ILE A 96 -11.37 16.76 5.03
C ILE A 96 -11.01 17.32 3.65
N ILE A 97 -11.24 16.53 2.58
CA ILE A 97 -11.03 16.98 1.19
C ILE A 97 -11.96 18.13 0.84
N GLU A 98 -13.27 17.97 1.14
CA GLU A 98 -14.28 19.00 0.85
C GLU A 98 -13.97 20.32 1.56
N GLN A 99 -13.42 20.27 2.76
CA GLN A 99 -13.03 21.44 3.54
C GLN A 99 -11.66 22.02 3.13
N GLY A 100 -10.94 21.38 2.22
CA GLY A 100 -9.63 21.83 1.73
C GLY A 100 -8.57 21.97 2.82
N LEU A 101 -8.62 21.14 3.87
CA LEU A 101 -7.74 21.30 5.05
C LEU A 101 -6.26 21.12 4.72
N PHE A 102 -5.93 20.41 3.65
CA PHE A 102 -4.55 20.19 3.22
C PHE A 102 -4.07 21.18 2.15
N ALA A 103 -4.97 21.91 1.51
CA ALA A 103 -4.63 22.86 0.45
C ALA A 103 -3.53 23.85 0.88
N PRO A 104 -3.57 24.47 2.08
CA PRO A 104 -2.53 25.40 2.50
C PRO A 104 -1.13 24.78 2.56
N VAL A 105 -1.02 23.52 3.01
CA VAL A 105 0.27 22.81 3.10
C VAL A 105 0.77 22.49 1.70
N ILE A 106 -0.10 22.06 0.81
CA ILE A 106 0.24 21.69 -0.56
C ILE A 106 0.65 22.94 -1.36
N HIS A 107 -0.10 24.02 -1.27
CA HIS A 107 0.27 25.29 -1.90
C HIS A 107 1.63 25.79 -1.42
N TRP A 108 1.88 25.72 -0.11
CA TRP A 108 3.19 26.07 0.44
C TRP A 108 4.32 25.20 -0.13
N VAL A 109 4.11 23.90 -0.30
CA VAL A 109 5.12 23.00 -0.89
C VAL A 109 5.25 23.23 -2.40
N LEU A 110 4.20 23.64 -3.10
CA LEU A 110 4.25 23.99 -4.52
C LEU A 110 5.05 25.30 -4.80
N GLU A 111 5.24 26.16 -3.79
CA GLU A 111 6.09 27.34 -3.92
C GLU A 111 7.59 27.01 -4.07
N PHE A 112 8.01 25.80 -3.70
CA PHE A 112 9.39 25.34 -3.92
C PHE A 112 9.57 24.86 -5.35
N GLU A 113 10.81 24.85 -5.83
CA GLU A 113 11.16 24.42 -7.17
C GLU A 113 12.16 23.24 -7.16
N GLY A 114 12.15 22.47 -8.24
CA GLY A 114 13.11 21.40 -8.50
C GLY A 114 13.17 20.33 -7.41
N THR A 115 14.36 19.87 -7.09
CA THR A 115 14.58 18.80 -6.10
C THR A 115 14.09 19.17 -4.70
N THR A 116 14.14 20.46 -4.33
CA THR A 116 13.64 20.93 -3.02
C THR A 116 12.15 20.67 -2.89
N GLN A 117 11.39 20.91 -3.93
CA GLN A 117 9.95 20.63 -3.95
C GLN A 117 9.66 19.12 -3.76
N LEU A 118 10.38 18.25 -4.45
CA LEU A 118 10.25 16.79 -4.32
C LEU A 118 10.52 16.34 -2.89
N VAL A 119 11.59 16.86 -2.27
CA VAL A 119 11.96 16.57 -0.88
C VAL A 119 10.87 17.06 0.09
N MET A 120 10.36 18.26 -0.11
CA MET A 120 9.32 18.82 0.77
C MET A 120 8.01 18.06 0.66
N PHE A 121 7.61 17.62 -0.56
CA PHE A 121 6.48 16.70 -0.73
C PHE A 121 6.71 15.37 -0.03
N TYR A 122 7.90 14.77 -0.18
CA TYR A 122 8.26 13.53 0.51
C TYR A 122 8.14 13.68 2.03
N LEU A 123 8.69 14.74 2.60
CA LEU A 123 8.68 14.98 4.05
C LEU A 123 7.28 15.28 4.59
N ALA A 124 6.52 16.17 3.93
CA ALA A 124 5.18 16.53 4.34
C ALA A 124 4.24 15.31 4.33
N ASN A 125 4.26 14.54 3.23
CA ASN A 125 3.52 13.29 3.13
C ASN A 125 3.99 12.27 4.18
N GLY A 126 5.32 12.14 4.36
CA GLY A 126 5.91 11.19 5.28
C GLY A 126 5.48 11.43 6.73
N VAL A 127 5.57 12.66 7.21
CA VAL A 127 5.15 13.01 8.57
C VAL A 127 3.65 12.77 8.77
N LEU A 128 2.84 13.16 7.79
CA LEU A 128 1.39 13.00 7.89
C LEU A 128 0.98 11.52 7.84
N SER A 129 1.61 10.72 6.98
CA SER A 129 1.32 9.29 6.85
C SER A 129 1.79 8.45 8.03
N MET A 130 2.71 8.93 8.87
CA MET A 130 3.05 8.27 10.13
C MET A 130 1.89 8.29 11.13
N VAL A 131 1.00 9.27 11.05
CA VAL A 131 -0.10 9.48 12.00
C VAL A 131 -1.43 9.06 11.41
N SER A 132 -1.60 9.25 10.11
CA SER A 132 -2.80 8.95 9.36
C SER A 132 -2.57 7.78 8.39
N ASP A 133 -3.64 7.24 7.81
CA ASP A 133 -3.54 6.18 6.79
C ASP A 133 -2.82 6.69 5.53
N ASN A 134 -1.90 5.88 5.00
CA ASN A 134 -1.09 6.25 3.86
C ASN A 134 -1.90 6.38 2.56
N VAL A 135 -2.93 5.58 2.37
CA VAL A 135 -3.81 5.66 1.18
C VAL A 135 -4.56 6.97 1.17
N PHE A 136 -5.04 7.38 2.35
CA PHE A 136 -5.69 8.69 2.51
C PHE A 136 -4.75 9.84 2.16
N VAL A 137 -3.60 9.90 2.81
CA VAL A 137 -2.63 10.99 2.59
C VAL A 137 -2.25 11.04 1.11
N GLY A 138 -1.89 9.89 0.50
CA GLY A 138 -1.57 9.81 -0.91
C GLY A 138 -2.69 10.30 -1.82
N SER A 139 -3.94 9.90 -1.54
CA SER A 139 -5.11 10.30 -2.34
C SER A 139 -5.35 11.82 -2.30
N VAL A 140 -5.23 12.44 -1.13
CA VAL A 140 -5.40 13.89 -1.01
C VAL A 140 -4.33 14.64 -1.80
N TYR A 141 -3.06 14.29 -1.57
CA TYR A 141 -1.96 15.01 -2.21
C TYR A 141 -1.94 14.81 -3.73
N ILE A 142 -2.20 13.59 -4.23
CA ILE A 142 -2.23 13.35 -5.67
C ILE A 142 -3.40 14.07 -6.35
N THR A 143 -4.54 14.20 -5.67
CA THR A 143 -5.70 14.94 -6.19
C THR A 143 -5.38 16.42 -6.34
N GLU A 144 -4.76 17.04 -5.34
CA GLU A 144 -4.37 18.45 -5.37
C GLU A 144 -3.31 18.72 -6.46
N VAL A 145 -2.29 17.86 -6.55
CA VAL A 145 -1.26 18.00 -7.59
C VAL A 145 -1.83 17.75 -8.99
N SER A 146 -2.83 16.86 -9.13
CA SER A 146 -3.57 16.67 -10.38
C SER A 146 -4.38 17.91 -10.75
N THR A 147 -4.96 18.58 -9.77
CA THR A 147 -5.69 19.84 -9.97
C THR A 147 -4.73 20.95 -10.39
N ALA A 148 -3.56 21.08 -9.78
CA ALA A 148 -2.52 22.01 -10.19
C ALA A 148 -2.05 21.77 -11.64
N LEU A 149 -1.93 20.49 -12.05
CA LEU A 149 -1.64 20.14 -13.44
C LEU A 149 -2.78 20.57 -14.38
N ALA A 150 -4.02 20.29 -14.02
CA ALA A 150 -5.20 20.67 -14.82
C ALA A 150 -5.33 22.20 -14.97
N ASN A 151 -4.95 22.96 -13.95
CA ASN A 151 -4.92 24.42 -13.96
C ASN A 151 -3.72 24.99 -14.74
N GLY A 152 -2.76 24.15 -15.16
CA GLY A 152 -1.54 24.59 -15.83
C GLY A 152 -0.50 25.25 -14.92
N GLU A 153 -0.61 25.07 -13.60
CA GLU A 153 0.34 25.57 -12.60
C GLU A 153 1.65 24.80 -12.58
N ILE A 154 1.59 23.51 -12.97
CA ILE A 154 2.74 22.63 -13.08
C ILE A 154 2.77 21.93 -14.42
N THR A 155 3.96 21.49 -14.86
CA THR A 155 4.13 20.72 -16.09
C THR A 155 3.82 19.23 -15.85
N ARG A 156 3.64 18.47 -16.93
CA ARG A 156 3.44 17.02 -16.85
C ARG A 156 4.65 16.30 -16.22
N ASP A 157 5.85 16.69 -16.64
CA ASP A 157 7.09 16.10 -16.09
C ASP A 157 7.21 16.35 -14.58
N GLN A 158 6.85 17.56 -14.17
CA GLN A 158 6.82 17.91 -12.74
C GLN A 158 5.78 17.09 -11.97
N PHE A 159 4.58 16.91 -12.55
CA PHE A 159 3.55 16.05 -11.97
C PHE A 159 4.04 14.61 -11.79
N ASP A 160 4.68 14.02 -12.80
CA ASP A 160 5.15 12.64 -12.75
C ASP A 160 6.21 12.45 -11.64
N LEU A 161 7.14 13.38 -11.49
CA LEU A 161 8.11 13.38 -10.39
C LEU A 161 7.44 13.55 -9.02
N LEU A 162 6.48 14.48 -8.91
CA LEU A 162 5.73 14.73 -7.67
C LEU A 162 4.89 13.52 -7.29
N ALA A 163 4.26 12.84 -8.25
CA ALA A 163 3.49 11.62 -8.00
C ALA A 163 4.35 10.51 -7.39
N VAL A 164 5.58 10.33 -7.86
CA VAL A 164 6.52 9.37 -7.28
C VAL A 164 6.97 9.80 -5.90
N ALA A 165 7.29 11.09 -5.69
CA ALA A 165 7.68 11.62 -4.38
C ALA A 165 6.54 11.50 -3.35
N ILE A 166 5.29 11.75 -3.75
CA ILE A 166 4.09 11.55 -2.92
C ILE A 166 3.94 10.07 -2.57
N ASN A 167 3.98 9.18 -3.55
CA ASN A 167 3.81 7.75 -3.32
C ASN A 167 4.89 7.17 -2.39
N THR A 168 6.16 7.51 -2.62
CA THR A 168 7.26 7.06 -1.76
C THR A 168 7.19 7.69 -0.37
N GLY A 169 6.88 8.98 -0.28
CA GLY A 169 6.71 9.71 0.97
C GLY A 169 5.57 9.18 1.83
N THR A 170 4.45 8.80 1.22
CA THR A 170 3.32 8.22 1.97
C THR A 170 3.58 6.79 2.42
N ASN A 171 4.30 5.99 1.65
CA ASN A 171 4.45 4.57 1.93
C ASN A 171 5.62 4.23 2.85
N LEU A 172 6.80 4.83 2.66
CA LEU A 172 7.99 4.43 3.40
C LEU A 172 7.98 4.86 4.87
N PRO A 173 7.67 6.13 5.22
CA PRO A 173 7.59 6.55 6.61
C PRO A 173 6.36 6.02 7.36
N SER A 174 5.28 5.68 6.66
CA SER A 174 4.01 5.25 7.26
C SER A 174 4.12 3.97 8.10
N VAL A 175 5.16 3.16 7.91
CA VAL A 175 5.44 1.99 8.74
C VAL A 175 5.74 2.33 10.21
N ALA A 176 5.88 3.62 10.54
CA ALA A 176 6.13 4.08 11.90
C ALA A 176 5.04 3.68 12.90
N THR A 177 3.79 3.67 12.46
CA THR A 177 2.67 3.38 13.36
C THR A 177 1.65 2.43 12.71
N PRO A 178 0.87 1.72 13.52
CA PRO A 178 -0.23 0.90 13.00
C PRO A 178 -1.27 1.69 12.20
N ASN A 179 -1.45 2.98 12.50
CA ASN A 179 -2.41 3.82 11.77
C ASN A 179 -1.92 4.19 10.36
N GLY A 180 -0.60 4.30 10.18
CA GLY A 180 0.00 4.63 8.89
C GLY A 180 -0.12 3.52 7.85
N GLN A 181 -0.31 2.28 8.29
CA GLN A 181 -0.42 1.11 7.41
C GLN A 181 -1.62 0.25 7.79
N ALA A 182 -2.61 0.16 6.91
CA ALA A 182 -3.81 -0.66 7.13
C ALA A 182 -3.48 -2.12 7.49
N ALA A 183 -2.43 -2.70 6.91
CA ALA A 183 -1.98 -4.05 7.22
C ALA A 183 -1.50 -4.19 8.68
N PHE A 184 -0.85 -3.18 9.24
CA PHE A 184 -0.41 -3.19 10.64
C PHE A 184 -1.59 -3.02 11.60
N LEU A 185 -2.55 -2.18 11.24
CA LEU A 185 -3.77 -2.02 12.02
C LEU A 185 -4.58 -3.33 12.00
N PHE A 186 -4.69 -3.99 10.84
CA PHE A 186 -5.33 -5.30 10.72
C PHE A 186 -4.62 -6.35 11.59
N LEU A 187 -3.29 -6.41 11.58
CA LEU A 187 -2.53 -7.31 12.44
C LEU A 187 -2.78 -7.04 13.92
N LEU A 188 -2.82 -5.77 14.33
CA LEU A 188 -3.03 -5.37 15.73
C LEU A 188 -4.44 -5.72 16.23
N THR A 189 -5.45 -5.73 15.36
CA THR A 189 -6.83 -6.08 15.67
C THR A 189 -7.14 -7.57 15.48
N SER A 190 -6.20 -8.34 14.93
CA SER A 190 -6.36 -9.77 14.65
C SER A 190 -6.27 -10.63 15.90
N ALA A 191 -6.80 -11.86 15.83
CA ALA A 191 -6.70 -12.87 16.89
C ALA A 191 -5.24 -13.27 17.23
N ILE A 192 -4.28 -12.96 16.36
CA ILE A 192 -2.85 -13.25 16.57
C ILE A 192 -2.21 -12.24 17.53
N ALA A 193 -2.69 -11.00 17.58
CA ALA A 193 -2.09 -9.95 18.41
C ALA A 193 -2.01 -10.31 19.90
N PRO A 194 -3.06 -10.83 20.57
CA PRO A 194 -2.98 -11.26 21.94
C PRO A 194 -1.99 -12.42 22.17
N LEU A 195 -1.89 -13.36 21.22
CA LEU A 195 -0.97 -14.50 21.30
C LEU A 195 0.49 -14.04 21.30
N LEU A 196 0.80 -12.99 20.54
CA LEU A 196 2.12 -12.37 20.47
C LEU A 196 2.32 -11.28 21.53
N ARG A 197 1.31 -11.03 22.36
CA ARG A 197 1.28 -9.90 23.29
C ARG A 197 1.61 -8.59 22.60
N LEU A 198 1.08 -8.43 21.40
CA LEU A 198 1.31 -7.25 20.56
C LEU A 198 0.42 -6.12 21.08
N SER A 199 1.02 -4.96 21.32
CA SER A 199 0.32 -3.72 21.67
C SER A 199 0.72 -2.62 20.70
N TYR A 200 -0.07 -1.56 20.61
CA TYR A 200 0.22 -0.43 19.75
C TYR A 200 1.63 0.13 19.96
N GLY A 201 1.99 0.45 21.19
CA GLY A 201 3.32 1.00 21.51
C GLY A 201 4.46 0.02 21.22
N ARG A 202 4.24 -1.29 21.43
CA ARG A 202 5.22 -2.32 21.08
C ARG A 202 5.43 -2.42 19.56
N MET A 203 4.36 -2.31 18.79
CA MET A 203 4.46 -2.27 17.34
C MET A 203 5.25 -1.08 16.85
N VAL A 204 4.93 0.12 17.35
CA VAL A 204 5.68 1.35 17.04
C VAL A 204 7.16 1.18 17.36
N PHE A 205 7.49 0.68 18.55
CA PHE A 205 8.88 0.47 18.95
C PHE A 205 9.61 -0.54 18.04
N MET A 206 8.94 -1.62 17.65
CA MET A 206 9.51 -2.63 16.75
C MET A 206 9.66 -2.11 15.32
N ALA A 207 8.78 -1.24 14.86
CA ALA A 207 8.81 -0.64 13.53
C ALA A 207 9.84 0.50 13.40
N LEU A 208 10.17 1.17 14.52
CA LEU A 208 11.01 2.37 14.53
C LEU A 208 12.34 2.23 13.75
N PRO A 209 13.16 1.18 13.95
CA PRO A 209 14.42 1.06 13.19
C PRO A 209 14.20 0.90 11.68
N TYR A 210 13.15 0.20 11.28
CA TYR A 210 12.78 0.07 9.87
C TYR A 210 12.29 1.39 9.31
N THR A 211 11.44 2.12 10.04
CA THR A 211 10.94 3.43 9.65
C THR A 211 12.08 4.41 9.40
N VAL A 212 13.04 4.49 10.33
CA VAL A 212 14.20 5.40 10.21
C VAL A 212 15.01 5.07 8.96
N VAL A 213 15.33 3.79 8.75
CA VAL A 213 16.10 3.37 7.57
C VAL A 213 15.35 3.64 6.29
N LEU A 214 14.08 3.22 6.21
CA LEU A 214 13.25 3.40 5.00
C LEU A 214 13.02 4.88 4.69
N ALA A 215 12.72 5.70 5.71
CA ALA A 215 12.51 7.13 5.53
C ALA A 215 13.78 7.84 5.03
N ILE A 216 14.95 7.51 5.59
CA ILE A 216 16.22 8.10 5.16
C ILE A 216 16.56 7.63 3.75
N VAL A 217 16.49 6.32 3.47
CA VAL A 217 16.82 5.79 2.14
C VAL A 217 15.87 6.36 1.09
N GLY A 218 14.56 6.42 1.36
CA GLY A 218 13.59 7.03 0.46
C GLY A 218 13.83 8.52 0.23
N LEU A 219 14.18 9.26 1.28
CA LEU A 219 14.54 10.68 1.17
C LEU A 219 15.77 10.87 0.28
N LEU A 220 16.83 10.10 0.52
CA LEU A 220 18.06 10.17 -0.27
C LEU A 220 17.83 9.76 -1.73
N ALA A 221 17.01 8.74 -1.97
CA ALA A 221 16.62 8.31 -3.31
C ALA A 221 15.81 9.41 -4.04
N THR A 222 14.89 10.08 -3.34
CA THR A 222 14.12 11.21 -3.88
C THR A 222 15.03 12.39 -4.19
N TYR A 223 15.97 12.70 -3.29
CA TYR A 223 16.87 13.84 -3.45
C TYR A 223 17.89 13.67 -4.58
N TRP A 224 18.57 12.52 -4.64
CA TRP A 224 19.69 12.30 -5.58
C TRP A 224 19.33 11.46 -6.80
N GLY A 225 18.29 10.62 -6.71
CA GLY A 225 18.08 9.60 -7.73
C GLY A 225 16.79 9.77 -8.54
N LEU A 226 15.77 10.41 -8.01
CA LEU A 226 14.46 10.38 -8.65
C LEU A 226 14.47 11.07 -10.03
N ALA A 227 14.97 12.29 -10.12
CA ALA A 227 14.99 13.05 -11.37
C ALA A 227 15.87 12.36 -12.44
N ASP A 228 17.09 11.97 -12.05
CA ASP A 228 18.05 11.33 -12.96
C ASP A 228 17.56 9.95 -13.43
N ALA A 229 17.01 9.15 -12.51
CA ALA A 229 16.44 7.84 -12.85
C ALA A 229 15.23 7.95 -13.79
N THR A 230 14.36 8.93 -13.55
CA THR A 230 13.20 9.17 -14.41
C THR A 230 13.66 9.58 -15.82
N GLN A 231 14.60 10.49 -15.94
CA GLN A 231 15.16 10.89 -17.22
C GLN A 231 15.81 9.70 -17.95
N TRP A 232 16.60 8.91 -17.24
CA TRP A 232 17.20 7.69 -17.80
C TRP A 232 16.15 6.69 -18.32
N LEU A 233 15.03 6.50 -17.60
CA LEU A 233 13.94 5.62 -18.03
C LEU A 233 13.25 6.14 -19.30
N TYR A 234 13.07 7.46 -19.44
CA TYR A 234 12.56 8.08 -20.66
C TYR A 234 13.54 7.89 -21.84
N ASP A 235 14.84 8.12 -21.63
CA ASP A 235 15.86 7.96 -22.66
C ASP A 235 15.95 6.51 -23.17
N MET A 236 15.70 5.54 -22.27
CA MET A 236 15.65 4.12 -22.62
C MET A 236 14.31 3.68 -23.25
N HIS A 237 13.33 4.56 -23.38
CA HIS A 237 11.95 4.25 -23.84
C HIS A 237 11.26 3.16 -23.01
N LEU A 238 11.60 3.05 -21.72
CA LEU A 238 10.98 2.11 -20.78
C LEU A 238 9.69 2.68 -20.17
N ILE A 239 9.56 3.99 -20.16
CA ILE A 239 8.36 4.72 -19.79
C ILE A 239 8.08 5.77 -20.88
N GLU A 240 6.80 6.03 -21.12
CA GLU A 240 6.34 7.04 -22.07
C GLU A 240 5.53 8.09 -21.32
N HIS A 241 5.56 9.33 -21.84
CA HIS A 241 4.68 10.37 -21.33
C HIS A 241 3.23 10.05 -21.69
N HIS A 242 2.40 9.82 -20.69
CA HIS A 242 0.96 9.74 -20.92
C HIS A 242 0.43 11.13 -21.26
N THR A 243 0.00 11.32 -22.50
CA THR A 243 -0.53 12.59 -23.02
C THR A 243 -1.94 12.92 -22.48
N GLY A 244 -2.57 12.01 -21.76
CA GLY A 244 -3.89 12.19 -21.16
C GLY A 244 -3.85 12.87 -19.79
N VAL A 245 -4.81 13.75 -19.51
CA VAL A 245 -5.06 14.26 -18.16
C VAL A 245 -5.55 13.09 -17.30
N PRO A 246 -5.00 12.83 -16.10
CA PRO A 246 -5.51 11.79 -15.22
C PRO A 246 -6.99 12.02 -14.93
N GLY A 247 -7.85 11.09 -15.34
CA GLY A 247 -9.31 11.18 -15.15
C GLY A 247 -10.14 11.52 -16.41
N ALA A 248 -9.53 11.82 -17.56
CA ALA A 248 -10.28 12.14 -18.78
C ALA A 248 -10.68 10.89 -19.61
N ASP A 249 -10.08 9.73 -19.39
CA ASP A 249 -10.24 8.53 -20.24
C ASP A 249 -11.33 7.52 -19.77
N ASN A 250 -12.28 7.91 -18.92
CA ASN A 250 -13.36 7.00 -18.51
C ASN A 250 -14.74 7.32 -19.15
N SER A 251 -14.77 7.98 -20.30
CA SER A 251 -16.03 8.19 -21.04
C SER A 251 -15.97 7.65 -22.47
N GLY A 252 -15.74 6.35 -22.62
CA GLY A 252 -15.88 5.73 -23.92
C GLY A 252 -15.18 4.38 -24.07
N HIS A 253 -15.77 3.33 -23.53
CA HIS A 253 -16.01 2.02 -24.19
C HIS A 253 -16.74 1.09 -23.26
#